data_0dc63faa77e4b346d17066e0f0d66750
#
_entry.id   0dc63faa77e4b346d17066e0f0d66750
#
_cell.length_a   1.000
_cell.length_b   1.000
_cell.length_c   1.000
_cell.angle_alpha   90.00
_cell.angle_beta   90.00
_cell.angle_gamma   90.00
#
_symmetry.space_group_name_H-M   'P 1'
#
loop_
_entity.id
_entity.type
_entity.pdbx_description
1 polymer ?
#
loop_
_entity_poly.entity_id
_entity_poly.type
_entity_poly.pdbx_seq_one_letter_code
_entity_poly.pdbx_strand_id
1 'polypeptide(L)'
;MKKILIMTPDIEGPVRNGGIGTAFTALATTLAKKGYDVDVLYTCGDYSESSVSKFSDWSRIYSTFGINLLRTGLIKEINIDAPYFRRKSYSIYLWLKENNTYDTVISCEWQADLYYTLLSKKNGTDFENTKFIVNTHSSTLWADEGNYQLPYDQNHLELYYMEKMVVEMADEVVSPSQYLIDWMLSKHWNVPEERHVILNCEPFQGFVTRDDVTVKINEKPASGVELVFFGRLETRKGL
;
A
#
# COMPACT_ATOMS: atom_id res chain seq x y z
N MET A 1 -15.15 -3.62 -19.48
CA MET A 1 -14.34 -2.64 -18.72
C MET A 1 -13.42 -3.47 -17.83
N LYS A 2 -12.13 -3.16 -17.74
CA LYS A 2 -11.23 -3.93 -16.87
C LYS A 2 -11.53 -3.60 -15.42
N LYS A 3 -11.62 -4.64 -14.59
CA LYS A 3 -11.87 -4.52 -13.17
C LYS A 3 -10.57 -4.63 -12.38
N ILE A 4 -10.30 -3.62 -11.56
CA ILE A 4 -9.05 -3.47 -10.81
C ILE A 4 -9.35 -3.48 -9.30
N LEU A 5 -8.64 -4.32 -8.56
CA LEU A 5 -8.60 -4.25 -7.10
C LEU A 5 -7.30 -3.58 -6.66
N ILE A 6 -7.41 -2.53 -5.88
CA ILE A 6 -6.29 -1.96 -5.13
C ILE A 6 -6.39 -2.47 -3.69
N MET A 7 -5.41 -3.24 -3.26
CA MET A 7 -5.28 -3.70 -1.88
C MET A 7 -4.20 -2.87 -1.18
N THR A 8 -4.57 -2.24 -0.08
CA THR A 8 -3.65 -1.32 0.60
C THR A 8 -3.74 -1.42 2.11
N PRO A 9 -2.59 -1.45 2.81
CA PRO A 9 -2.54 -1.40 4.27
C PRO A 9 -2.78 0.02 4.82
N ASP A 10 -2.90 1.03 3.96
CA ASP A 10 -3.08 2.42 4.34
C ASP A 10 -3.94 3.17 3.30
N ILE A 11 -4.83 4.06 3.74
CA ILE A 11 -5.79 4.75 2.89
C ILE A 11 -6.12 6.13 3.44
N GLU A 12 -6.36 7.13 2.58
CA GLU A 12 -6.86 8.43 3.01
C GLU A 12 -8.33 8.36 3.42
N GLY A 13 -8.63 8.97 4.55
CA GLY A 13 -10.00 9.23 5.01
C GLY A 13 -10.36 8.44 6.26
N PRO A 14 -10.78 7.16 6.17
CA PRO A 14 -11.27 6.42 7.34
C PRO A 14 -10.25 6.27 8.46
N VAL A 15 -8.98 6.31 8.11
CA VAL A 15 -7.86 6.11 9.04
C VAL A 15 -6.85 7.25 8.90
N ARG A 16 -5.99 7.40 9.91
CA ARG A 16 -4.85 8.31 9.80
C ARG A 16 -3.85 7.69 8.83
N ASN A 17 -3.66 8.32 7.68
CA ASN A 17 -2.83 7.80 6.61
C ASN A 17 -1.40 8.35 6.63
N GLY A 18 -0.51 7.60 5.96
CA GLY A 18 0.85 7.98 5.60
C GLY A 18 1.03 8.09 4.09
N GLY A 19 2.28 7.96 3.63
CA GLY A 19 2.62 8.08 2.21
C GLY A 19 2.00 7.01 1.32
N ILE A 20 1.85 5.77 1.84
CA ILE A 20 1.21 4.66 1.11
C ILE A 20 -0.26 5.00 0.85
N GLY A 21 -0.99 5.44 1.88
CA GLY A 21 -2.41 5.80 1.75
C GLY A 21 -2.63 6.92 0.74
N THR A 22 -1.81 7.97 0.79
CA THR A 22 -1.87 9.06 -0.19
C THR A 22 -1.62 8.56 -1.61
N ALA A 23 -0.59 7.73 -1.81
CA ALA A 23 -0.24 7.21 -3.13
C ALA A 23 -1.33 6.30 -3.72
N PHE A 24 -1.84 5.34 -2.93
CA PHE A 24 -2.87 4.43 -3.41
C PHE A 24 -4.23 5.11 -3.60
N THR A 25 -4.59 6.08 -2.76
CA THR A 25 -5.82 6.88 -2.97
C THR A 25 -5.71 7.69 -4.26
N ALA A 26 -4.56 8.31 -4.52
CA ALA A 26 -4.30 9.03 -5.76
C ALA A 26 -4.34 8.11 -7.00
N LEU A 27 -3.77 6.91 -6.89
CA LEU A 27 -3.82 5.90 -7.95
C LEU A 27 -5.25 5.45 -8.23
N ALA A 28 -6.03 5.12 -7.18
CA ALA A 28 -7.42 4.69 -7.32
C ALA A 28 -8.27 5.75 -8.03
N THR A 29 -8.17 7.01 -7.60
CA THR A 29 -8.91 8.12 -8.21
C THR A 29 -8.49 8.37 -9.64
N THR A 30 -7.20 8.22 -9.95
CA THR A 30 -6.68 8.37 -11.32
C THR A 30 -7.20 7.27 -12.25
N LEU A 31 -7.21 6.01 -11.80
CA LEU A 31 -7.72 4.87 -12.57
C LEU A 31 -9.23 4.98 -12.80
N ALA A 32 -9.99 5.34 -11.77
CA ALA A 32 -11.45 5.55 -11.90
C ALA A 32 -11.76 6.67 -12.90
N LYS A 33 -11.05 7.81 -12.86
CA LYS A 33 -11.17 8.90 -13.85
C LYS A 33 -10.85 8.46 -15.28
N LYS A 34 -9.98 7.45 -15.45
CA LYS A 34 -9.66 6.86 -16.75
C LYS A 34 -10.69 5.81 -17.23
N GLY A 35 -11.74 5.57 -16.45
CA GLY A 35 -12.84 4.68 -16.80
C GLY A 35 -12.62 3.20 -16.46
N TYR A 36 -11.70 2.89 -15.54
CA TYR A 36 -11.60 1.54 -14.98
C TYR A 36 -12.64 1.33 -13.88
N ASP A 37 -13.07 0.09 -13.70
CA ASP A 37 -13.88 -0.33 -12.56
C ASP A 37 -12.94 -0.62 -11.38
N VAL A 38 -12.97 0.22 -10.34
CA VAL A 38 -11.98 0.21 -9.27
C VAL A 38 -12.62 -0.10 -7.93
N ASP A 39 -12.20 -1.23 -7.36
CA ASP A 39 -12.45 -1.57 -5.96
C ASP A 39 -11.18 -1.26 -5.14
N VAL A 40 -11.34 -0.73 -3.93
CA VAL A 40 -10.27 -0.50 -2.98
C VAL A 40 -10.53 -1.31 -1.71
N LEU A 41 -9.63 -2.22 -1.35
CA LEU A 41 -9.67 -3.00 -0.12
C LEU A 41 -8.60 -2.51 0.84
N TYR A 42 -9.03 -1.91 1.95
CA TYR A 42 -8.14 -1.59 3.05
C TYR A 42 -7.87 -2.84 3.90
N THR A 43 -6.60 -3.20 4.08
CA THR A 43 -6.19 -4.48 4.68
C THR A 43 -5.71 -4.39 6.13
N CYS A 44 -5.54 -3.19 6.69
CA CYS A 44 -5.09 -3.00 8.08
C CYS A 44 -6.16 -2.36 8.95
N GLY A 45 -6.72 -3.15 9.85
CA GLY A 45 -7.52 -2.68 10.96
C GLY A 45 -8.96 -3.15 10.97
N ASP A 46 -9.43 -3.41 12.19
CA ASP A 46 -10.85 -3.53 12.46
C ASP A 46 -11.45 -2.13 12.53
N TYR A 47 -12.44 -1.90 11.71
CA TYR A 47 -13.33 -0.78 11.94
C TYR A 47 -14.16 -1.11 13.18
N SER A 48 -13.83 -0.50 14.33
CA SER A 48 -14.69 -0.54 15.51
C SER A 48 -16.09 -0.04 15.16
N GLU A 49 -17.11 -0.43 15.92
CA GLU A 49 -18.49 0.03 15.67
C GLU A 49 -18.60 1.56 15.58
N SER A 50 -17.78 2.30 16.35
CA SER A 50 -17.67 3.76 16.26
C SER A 50 -17.07 4.26 14.93
N SER A 51 -16.38 3.42 14.19
CA SER A 51 -15.82 3.73 12.87
C SER A 51 -16.72 3.28 11.72
N VAL A 52 -17.79 2.53 11.97
CA VAL A 52 -18.72 2.09 10.92
C VAL A 52 -19.43 3.29 10.28
N SER A 53 -19.84 4.29 11.04
CA SER A 53 -20.41 5.53 10.52
C SER A 53 -19.39 6.28 9.65
N LYS A 54 -18.15 6.37 10.11
CA LYS A 54 -17.07 6.97 9.33
C LYS A 54 -16.77 6.18 8.06
N PHE A 55 -16.79 4.84 8.13
CA PHE A 55 -16.61 4.02 6.94
C PHE A 55 -17.73 4.27 5.92
N SER A 56 -19.00 4.30 6.34
CA SER A 56 -20.12 4.55 5.42
C SER A 56 -20.04 5.92 4.77
N ASP A 57 -19.59 6.94 5.51
CA ASP A 57 -19.39 8.27 4.97
C ASP A 57 -18.25 8.28 3.93
N TRP A 58 -17.13 7.64 4.23
CA TRP A 58 -16.02 7.52 3.30
C TRP A 58 -16.36 6.65 2.10
N SER A 59 -17.08 5.55 2.27
CA SER A 59 -17.56 4.73 1.15
C SER A 59 -18.43 5.58 0.20
N ARG A 60 -19.30 6.45 0.75
CA ARG A 60 -20.08 7.40 -0.05
C ARG A 60 -19.20 8.42 -0.78
N ILE A 61 -18.16 8.95 -0.10
CA ILE A 61 -17.20 9.88 -0.71
C ILE A 61 -16.45 9.18 -1.85
N TYR A 62 -15.90 7.99 -1.61
CA TYR A 62 -15.20 7.21 -2.65
C TYR A 62 -16.11 6.89 -3.83
N SER A 63 -17.38 6.59 -3.58
CA SER A 63 -18.35 6.30 -4.65
C SER A 63 -18.60 7.51 -5.57
N THR A 64 -18.45 8.75 -5.09
CA THR A 64 -18.53 9.95 -5.95
C THR A 64 -17.43 10.02 -7.01
N PHE A 65 -16.34 9.28 -6.79
CA PHE A 65 -15.23 9.14 -7.76
C PHE A 65 -15.32 7.85 -8.58
N GLY A 66 -16.41 7.08 -8.45
CA GLY A 66 -16.57 5.80 -9.13
C GLY A 66 -15.75 4.67 -8.50
N ILE A 67 -15.37 4.79 -7.25
CA ILE A 67 -14.59 3.80 -6.51
C ILE A 67 -15.48 3.11 -5.49
N ASN A 68 -15.42 1.77 -5.45
CA ASN A 68 -16.06 0.97 -4.43
C ASN A 68 -15.08 0.66 -3.31
N LEU A 69 -15.32 1.24 -2.13
CA LEU A 69 -14.48 1.01 -0.95
C LEU A 69 -14.97 -0.22 -0.18
N LEU A 70 -14.10 -1.24 -0.06
CA LEU A 70 -14.36 -2.50 0.62
C LEU A 70 -13.82 -2.48 2.05
N ARG A 71 -14.50 -3.24 2.93
CA ARG A 71 -14.12 -3.37 4.34
C ARG A 71 -13.19 -4.55 4.57
N THR A 72 -12.23 -4.39 5.47
CA THR A 72 -11.41 -5.50 5.97
C THR A 72 -12.24 -6.59 6.66
N GLY A 73 -13.33 -6.24 7.32
CA GLY A 73 -14.23 -7.21 7.95
C GLY A 73 -14.87 -8.23 6.99
N LEU A 74 -14.68 -8.05 5.67
CA LEU A 74 -14.99 -9.08 4.67
C LEU A 74 -13.97 -10.21 4.65
N ILE A 75 -12.74 -9.95 5.14
CA ILE A 75 -11.68 -10.95 5.24
C ILE A 75 -11.84 -11.65 6.58
N LYS A 76 -12.20 -12.92 6.54
CA LYS A 76 -12.29 -13.76 7.76
C LYS A 76 -10.87 -14.05 8.25
N GLU A 77 -10.54 -13.56 9.44
CA GLU A 77 -9.29 -13.93 10.07
C GLU A 77 -9.28 -15.41 10.44
N ILE A 78 -8.21 -16.09 10.05
CA ILE A 78 -8.02 -17.50 10.40
C ILE A 78 -7.37 -17.62 11.78
N ASN A 79 -7.85 -18.58 12.58
CA ASN A 79 -7.29 -18.87 13.89
C ASN A 79 -6.23 -19.98 13.79
N ILE A 80 -5.01 -19.59 13.43
CA ILE A 80 -3.84 -20.48 13.42
C ILE A 80 -2.76 -19.87 14.30
N ASP A 81 -1.91 -20.71 14.88
CA ASP A 81 -0.75 -20.27 15.66
C ASP A 81 0.36 -19.78 14.72
N ALA A 82 0.28 -18.53 14.36
CA ALA A 82 1.23 -17.86 13.45
C ALA A 82 1.23 -16.35 13.70
N PRO A 83 2.33 -15.65 13.37
CA PRO A 83 2.39 -14.19 13.40
C PRO A 83 1.27 -13.52 12.60
N TYR A 84 0.88 -12.33 13.02
CA TYR A 84 -0.24 -11.60 12.41
C TYR A 84 -0.09 -11.42 10.90
N PHE A 85 1.09 -11.04 10.40
CA PHE A 85 1.32 -10.84 8.97
C PHE A 85 1.11 -12.11 8.14
N ARG A 86 1.47 -13.30 8.68
CA ARG A 86 1.22 -14.58 8.02
C ARG A 86 -0.28 -14.92 7.97
N ARG A 87 -0.96 -14.80 9.12
CA ARG A 87 -2.41 -15.02 9.19
C ARG A 87 -3.15 -14.09 8.23
N LYS A 88 -2.81 -12.80 8.27
CA LYS A 88 -3.39 -11.77 7.41
C LYS A 88 -3.22 -12.10 5.93
N SER A 89 -1.99 -12.37 5.49
CA SER A 89 -1.70 -12.70 4.09
C SER A 89 -2.45 -13.96 3.63
N TYR A 90 -2.56 -14.99 4.48
CA TYR A 90 -3.31 -16.19 4.14
C TYR A 90 -4.83 -15.96 4.13
N SER A 91 -5.35 -15.17 5.04
CA SER A 91 -6.77 -14.76 5.04
C SER A 91 -7.14 -13.96 3.78
N ILE A 92 -6.23 -13.09 3.32
CA ILE A 92 -6.36 -12.36 2.06
C ILE A 92 -6.39 -13.31 0.86
N TYR A 93 -5.49 -14.29 0.82
CA TYR A 93 -5.50 -15.33 -0.22
C TYR A 93 -6.85 -16.05 -0.30
N LEU A 94 -7.39 -16.50 0.85
CA LEU A 94 -8.69 -17.17 0.89
C LEU A 94 -9.82 -16.27 0.41
N TRP A 95 -9.83 -15.00 0.84
CA TRP A 95 -10.82 -14.04 0.39
C TRP A 95 -10.74 -13.79 -1.12
N LEU A 96 -9.55 -13.57 -1.66
CA LEU A 96 -9.34 -13.40 -3.09
C LEU A 96 -9.78 -14.63 -3.87
N LYS A 97 -9.48 -15.84 -3.40
CA LYS A 97 -9.89 -17.08 -4.06
C LYS A 97 -11.41 -17.18 -4.19
N GLU A 98 -12.15 -16.75 -3.17
CA GLU A 98 -13.62 -16.76 -3.18
C GLU A 98 -14.22 -15.59 -4.00
N ASN A 99 -13.52 -14.47 -4.11
CA ASN A 99 -14.04 -13.21 -4.65
C ASN A 99 -13.29 -12.73 -5.90
N ASN A 100 -12.48 -13.57 -6.53
CA ASN A 100 -11.66 -13.17 -7.67
C ASN A 100 -12.48 -12.92 -8.94
N THR A 101 -12.87 -11.68 -9.12
CA THR A 101 -13.50 -11.17 -10.35
C THR A 101 -12.66 -10.09 -11.03
N TYR A 102 -11.39 -9.99 -10.63
CA TYR A 102 -10.50 -8.92 -11.04
C TYR A 102 -9.55 -9.32 -12.16
N ASP A 103 -9.44 -8.46 -13.17
CA ASP A 103 -8.42 -8.59 -14.21
C ASP A 103 -7.01 -8.27 -13.65
N THR A 104 -6.97 -7.32 -12.72
CA THR A 104 -5.70 -6.85 -12.14
C THR A 104 -5.88 -6.58 -10.64
N VAL A 105 -4.89 -7.02 -9.86
CA VAL A 105 -4.76 -6.70 -8.44
C VAL A 105 -3.47 -5.91 -8.23
N ILE A 106 -3.57 -4.75 -7.59
CA ILE A 106 -2.44 -3.88 -7.28
C ILE A 106 -2.29 -3.79 -5.77
N SER A 107 -1.07 -4.02 -5.25
CA SER A 107 -0.75 -3.85 -3.83
C SER A 107 0.70 -3.42 -3.64
N CYS A 108 1.12 -3.18 -2.41
CA CYS A 108 2.53 -2.95 -2.09
C CYS A 108 3.20 -4.19 -1.51
N GLU A 109 4.54 -4.14 -1.43
CA GLU A 109 5.34 -5.18 -0.80
C GLU A 109 5.20 -5.19 0.73
N TRP A 110 5.00 -3.99 1.33
CA TRP A 110 4.98 -3.83 2.78
C TRP A 110 3.89 -4.68 3.45
N GLN A 111 4.23 -5.37 4.54
CA GLN A 111 3.40 -6.33 5.26
C GLN A 111 3.10 -7.63 4.51
N ALA A 112 3.63 -7.81 3.30
CA ALA A 112 3.52 -9.03 2.50
C ALA A 112 2.08 -9.55 2.27
N ASP A 113 1.11 -8.65 2.14
CA ASP A 113 -0.32 -8.98 2.03
C ASP A 113 -0.61 -10.00 0.91
N LEU A 114 0.08 -9.90 -0.23
CA LEU A 114 -0.11 -10.79 -1.38
C LEU A 114 0.75 -12.06 -1.36
N TYR A 115 1.53 -12.34 -0.32
CA TYR A 115 2.50 -13.44 -0.34
C TYR A 115 1.87 -14.80 -0.70
N TYR A 116 0.85 -15.25 0.02
CA TYR A 116 0.21 -16.54 -0.25
C TYR A 116 -0.59 -16.55 -1.55
N THR A 117 -1.14 -15.42 -1.97
CA THR A 117 -1.82 -15.26 -3.25
C THR A 117 -0.84 -15.48 -4.42
N LEU A 118 0.30 -14.80 -4.38
CA LEU A 118 1.34 -14.94 -5.41
C LEU A 118 2.01 -16.30 -5.38
N LEU A 119 2.20 -16.87 -4.19
CA LEU A 119 2.72 -18.23 -4.05
C LEU A 119 1.78 -19.26 -4.68
N SER A 120 0.46 -19.14 -4.49
CA SER A 120 -0.51 -20.03 -5.14
C SER A 120 -0.50 -19.89 -6.65
N LYS A 121 -0.43 -18.66 -7.17
CA LYS A 121 -0.27 -18.41 -8.60
C LYS A 121 1.02 -19.03 -9.16
N LYS A 122 2.14 -18.85 -8.46
CA LYS A 122 3.44 -19.41 -8.86
C LYS A 122 3.44 -20.94 -8.89
N ASN A 123 2.66 -21.56 -8.01
CA ASN A 123 2.45 -23.01 -7.98
C ASN A 123 1.41 -23.51 -8.98
N GLY A 124 0.76 -22.62 -9.75
CA GLY A 124 -0.25 -22.97 -10.74
C GLY A 124 -1.56 -23.48 -10.13
N THR A 125 -1.87 -23.14 -8.87
CA THR A 125 -3.08 -23.61 -8.20
C THR A 125 -4.26 -22.66 -8.36
N ASP A 126 -4.01 -21.34 -8.37
CA ASP A 126 -5.06 -20.31 -8.44
C ASP A 126 -4.56 -19.09 -9.25
N PHE A 127 -5.47 -18.20 -9.65
CA PHE A 127 -5.20 -16.87 -10.21
C PHE A 127 -4.46 -16.82 -11.55
N GLU A 128 -4.54 -17.85 -12.37
CA GLU A 128 -3.86 -17.93 -13.68
C GLU A 128 -4.13 -16.69 -14.56
N ASN A 129 -5.38 -16.22 -14.58
CA ASN A 129 -5.83 -15.13 -15.46
C ASN A 129 -5.83 -13.74 -14.78
N THR A 130 -5.37 -13.63 -13.53
CA THR A 130 -5.31 -12.37 -12.82
C THR A 130 -3.89 -11.81 -12.86
N LYS A 131 -3.72 -10.56 -13.30
CA LYS A 131 -2.44 -9.86 -13.27
C LYS A 131 -2.21 -9.25 -11.88
N PHE A 132 -1.04 -9.49 -11.30
CA PHE A 132 -0.63 -8.89 -10.03
C PHE A 132 0.48 -7.87 -10.24
N ILE A 133 0.23 -6.63 -9.82
CA ILE A 133 1.18 -5.54 -9.89
C ILE A 133 1.58 -5.15 -8.46
N VAL A 134 2.87 -5.14 -8.19
CA VAL A 134 3.40 -4.65 -6.91
C VAL A 134 3.93 -3.23 -7.10
N ASN A 135 3.26 -2.27 -6.46
CA ASN A 135 3.70 -0.88 -6.42
C ASN A 135 4.55 -0.68 -5.17
N THR A 136 5.87 -0.60 -5.35
CA THR A 136 6.81 -0.57 -4.23
C THR A 136 6.82 0.80 -3.53
N HIS A 137 6.85 0.77 -2.20
CA HIS A 137 6.93 1.97 -1.37
C HIS A 137 8.11 1.98 -0.42
N SER A 138 8.34 0.90 0.26
CA SER A 138 9.52 0.59 1.09
C SER A 138 9.26 -0.69 1.87
N SER A 139 10.10 -1.69 1.70
CA SER A 139 10.06 -2.89 2.54
C SER A 139 10.48 -2.57 3.98
N THR A 140 10.11 -3.45 4.90
CA THR A 140 10.55 -3.35 6.31
C THR A 140 12.08 -3.38 6.39
N LEU A 141 12.74 -4.27 5.63
CA LEU A 141 14.21 -4.34 5.59
C LEU A 141 14.84 -3.00 5.16
N TRP A 142 14.30 -2.36 4.10
CA TRP A 142 14.81 -1.07 3.64
C TRP A 142 14.69 0.02 4.71
N ALA A 143 13.52 0.04 5.39
CA ALA A 143 13.27 1.02 6.46
C ALA A 143 14.18 0.81 7.66
N ASP A 144 14.41 -0.44 8.06
CA ASP A 144 15.24 -0.81 9.19
C ASP A 144 16.73 -0.52 8.91
N GLU A 145 17.23 -0.86 7.74
CA GLU A 145 18.59 -0.47 7.35
C GLU A 145 18.80 1.04 7.41
N GLY A 146 17.86 1.81 6.87
CA GLY A 146 17.94 3.28 6.91
C GLY A 146 17.84 3.88 8.31
N ASN A 147 17.24 3.15 9.25
CA ASN A 147 17.13 3.54 10.65
C ASN A 147 18.17 2.87 11.56
N TYR A 148 19.15 2.12 11.00
CA TYR A 148 20.14 1.34 11.73
C TYR A 148 19.54 0.34 12.73
N GLN A 149 18.38 -0.24 12.36
CA GLN A 149 17.70 -1.25 13.17
C GLN A 149 18.09 -2.64 12.69
N LEU A 150 18.21 -3.56 13.63
CA LEU A 150 18.44 -4.99 13.37
C LEU A 150 17.13 -5.75 13.56
N PRO A 151 16.96 -6.90 12.88
CA PRO A 151 15.82 -7.77 13.14
C PRO A 151 15.86 -8.23 14.60
N TYR A 152 14.75 -8.10 15.29
CA TYR A 152 14.67 -8.39 16.73
C TYR A 152 14.26 -9.83 17.03
N ASP A 153 13.68 -10.55 16.07
CA ASP A 153 13.31 -11.96 16.19
C ASP A 153 13.25 -12.68 14.83
N GLN A 154 12.93 -13.96 14.86
CA GLN A 154 12.79 -14.79 13.66
C GLN A 154 11.60 -14.35 12.78
N ASN A 155 10.52 -13.88 13.37
CA ASN A 155 9.34 -13.42 12.62
C ASN A 155 9.66 -12.16 11.80
N HIS A 156 10.52 -11.31 12.32
CA HIS A 156 10.99 -10.12 11.60
C HIS A 156 11.81 -10.50 10.36
N LEU A 157 12.72 -11.49 10.49
CA LEU A 157 13.46 -12.04 9.35
C LEU A 157 12.53 -12.70 8.32
N GLU A 158 11.50 -13.38 8.79
CA GLU A 158 10.51 -14.01 7.92
C GLU A 158 9.69 -12.94 7.16
N LEU A 159 9.33 -11.84 7.82
CA LEU A 159 8.63 -10.73 7.17
C LEU A 159 9.48 -10.13 6.04
N TYR A 160 10.79 -9.90 6.27
CA TYR A 160 11.70 -9.45 5.21
C TYR A 160 11.68 -10.39 4.00
N TYR A 161 11.74 -11.70 4.27
CA TYR A 161 11.68 -12.70 3.21
C TYR A 161 10.36 -12.68 2.46
N MET A 162 9.24 -12.60 3.17
CA MET A 162 7.91 -12.58 2.55
C MET A 162 7.70 -11.31 1.70
N GLU A 163 8.13 -10.14 2.17
CA GLU A 163 8.10 -8.88 1.41
C GLU A 163 8.96 -8.96 0.14
N LYS A 164 10.17 -9.53 0.24
CA LYS A 164 11.01 -9.81 -0.92
C LYS A 164 10.30 -10.72 -1.93
N MET A 165 9.72 -11.82 -1.47
CA MET A 165 9.03 -12.77 -2.34
C MET A 165 7.77 -12.16 -2.99
N VAL A 166 7.07 -11.23 -2.34
CA VAL A 166 5.96 -10.49 -2.96
C VAL A 166 6.45 -9.73 -4.20
N VAL A 167 7.60 -9.07 -4.13
CA VAL A 167 8.20 -8.39 -5.29
C VAL A 167 8.63 -9.39 -6.36
N GLU A 168 9.33 -10.47 -5.98
CA GLU A 168 9.91 -11.43 -6.92
C GLU A 168 8.86 -12.28 -7.65
N MET A 169 7.71 -12.52 -7.03
CA MET A 169 6.62 -13.32 -7.62
C MET A 169 5.58 -12.48 -8.37
N ALA A 170 5.66 -11.15 -8.32
CA ALA A 170 4.75 -10.29 -9.05
C ALA A 170 4.85 -10.49 -10.57
N ASP A 171 3.75 -10.25 -11.30
CA ASP A 171 3.77 -10.22 -12.76
C ASP A 171 4.42 -8.92 -13.27
N GLU A 172 4.29 -7.83 -12.50
CA GLU A 172 4.83 -6.52 -12.83
C GLU A 172 5.18 -5.77 -11.54
N VAL A 173 6.25 -4.99 -11.58
CA VAL A 173 6.67 -4.11 -10.49
C VAL A 173 6.65 -2.66 -10.95
N VAL A 174 6.01 -1.81 -10.18
CA VAL A 174 6.03 -0.36 -10.37
C VAL A 174 6.70 0.27 -9.15
N SER A 175 7.66 1.15 -9.38
CA SER A 175 8.35 1.87 -8.31
C SER A 175 8.30 3.37 -8.54
N PRO A 176 8.10 4.19 -7.51
CA PRO A 176 8.18 5.64 -7.64
C PRO A 176 9.63 6.15 -7.79
N SER A 177 10.63 5.28 -7.65
CA SER A 177 12.04 5.65 -7.62
C SER A 177 12.94 4.58 -8.22
N GLN A 178 13.83 4.97 -9.11
CA GLN A 178 14.90 4.11 -9.59
C GLN A 178 15.81 3.65 -8.44
N TYR A 179 16.07 4.53 -7.48
CA TYR A 179 16.87 4.21 -6.30
C TYR A 179 16.35 2.96 -5.55
N LEU A 180 15.04 2.82 -5.39
CA LEU A 180 14.48 1.66 -4.69
C LEU A 180 14.66 0.37 -5.49
N ILE A 181 14.52 0.42 -6.82
CA ILE A 181 14.82 -0.72 -7.70
C ILE A 181 16.31 -1.11 -7.58
N ASP A 182 17.20 -0.13 -7.67
CA ASP A 182 18.66 -0.37 -7.59
C ASP A 182 19.05 -0.95 -6.23
N TRP A 183 18.41 -0.48 -5.14
CA TRP A 183 18.59 -1.03 -3.80
C TRP A 183 18.16 -2.50 -3.74
N MET A 184 16.96 -2.85 -4.26
CA MET A 184 16.48 -4.24 -4.31
C MET A 184 17.46 -5.13 -5.08
N LEU A 185 17.93 -4.69 -6.25
CA LEU A 185 18.91 -5.41 -7.04
C LEU A 185 20.24 -5.59 -6.31
N SER A 186 20.71 -4.57 -5.57
CA SER A 186 21.92 -4.64 -4.74
C SER A 186 21.81 -5.67 -3.60
N LYS A 187 20.57 -5.94 -3.16
CA LYS A 187 20.25 -6.98 -2.16
C LYS A 187 19.97 -8.35 -2.77
N HIS A 188 20.28 -8.53 -4.05
CA HIS A 188 20.05 -9.77 -4.79
C HIS A 188 18.57 -10.20 -4.82
N TRP A 189 17.66 -9.24 -4.91
CA TRP A 189 16.28 -9.53 -5.21
C TRP A 189 16.11 -9.76 -6.71
N ASN A 190 15.38 -10.81 -7.08
CA ASN A 190 15.05 -11.10 -8.47
C ASN A 190 13.84 -10.27 -8.91
N VAL A 191 14.02 -8.96 -9.02
CA VAL A 191 12.94 -8.05 -9.46
C VAL A 191 12.56 -8.42 -10.90
N PRO A 192 11.26 -8.62 -11.20
CA PRO A 192 10.80 -8.97 -12.55
C PRO A 192 11.35 -8.05 -13.64
N GLU A 193 11.51 -8.60 -14.86
CA GLU A 193 11.92 -7.83 -16.04
C GLU A 193 10.85 -6.77 -16.38
N GLU A 194 9.57 -7.14 -16.23
CA GLU A 194 8.45 -6.21 -16.37
C GLU A 194 8.39 -5.29 -15.14
N ARG A 195 9.20 -4.24 -15.20
CA ARG A 195 9.29 -3.24 -14.12
C ARG A 195 9.37 -1.83 -14.69
N HIS A 196 8.71 -0.92 -13.99
CA HIS A 196 8.61 0.46 -14.42
C HIS A 196 8.91 1.42 -13.28
N VAL A 197 9.59 2.52 -13.60
CA VAL A 197 9.75 3.65 -12.69
C VAL A 197 8.71 4.70 -13.07
N ILE A 198 7.68 4.81 -12.24
CA ILE A 198 6.57 5.74 -12.45
C ILE A 198 6.36 6.52 -11.16
N LEU A 199 6.49 7.84 -11.24
CA LEU A 199 6.20 8.72 -10.10
C LEU A 199 4.78 8.50 -9.60
N ASN A 200 4.58 8.59 -8.29
CA ASN A 200 3.24 8.54 -7.71
C ASN A 200 2.34 9.59 -8.35
N CYS A 201 1.07 9.23 -8.52
CA CYS A 201 0.05 10.17 -8.96
C CYS A 201 0.01 11.38 -8.02
N GLU A 202 -0.36 12.55 -8.56
CA GLU A 202 -0.57 13.72 -7.72
C GLU A 202 -1.62 13.44 -6.65
N PRO A 203 -1.38 13.86 -5.39
CA PRO A 203 -2.34 13.68 -4.31
C PRO A 203 -3.70 14.26 -4.69
N PHE A 204 -4.75 13.53 -4.37
CA PHE A 204 -6.09 13.96 -4.69
C PHE A 204 -6.53 15.09 -3.72
N GLN A 205 -6.82 16.27 -4.25
CA GLN A 205 -7.17 17.46 -3.45
C GLN A 205 -8.62 17.43 -2.94
N GLY A 206 -9.44 16.50 -3.38
CA GLY A 206 -10.88 16.47 -3.08
C GLY A 206 -11.26 15.94 -1.70
N PHE A 207 -10.33 15.33 -0.95
CA PHE A 207 -10.57 14.88 0.42
C PHE A 207 -10.22 15.92 1.49
N VAL A 208 -9.50 16.97 1.11
CA VAL A 208 -9.16 18.07 2.01
C VAL A 208 -10.03 19.25 1.68
N THR A 209 -11.12 19.39 2.41
CA THR A 209 -11.81 20.67 2.50
C THR A 209 -10.93 21.61 3.31
N ARG A 210 -10.08 22.36 2.60
CA ARG A 210 -9.26 23.41 3.21
C ARG A 210 -10.10 24.66 3.42
N ASP A 211 -11.19 24.55 4.16
CA ASP A 211 -11.97 25.76 4.46
C ASP A 211 -11.33 26.66 5.53
N ASP A 212 -10.25 26.19 6.22
CA ASP A 212 -9.69 26.94 7.34
C ASP A 212 -8.17 27.02 7.44
N VAL A 213 -7.41 26.70 6.40
CA VAL A 213 -5.96 26.96 6.47
C VAL A 213 -5.66 28.36 5.95
N THR A 214 -5.90 29.36 6.80
CA THR A 214 -5.25 30.65 6.62
C THR A 214 -3.75 30.46 6.86
N VAL A 215 -3.00 30.23 5.78
CA VAL A 215 -1.53 30.26 5.87
C VAL A 215 -1.17 31.70 6.21
N LYS A 216 -0.93 31.97 7.50
CA LYS A 216 -0.20 33.18 7.87
C LYS A 216 1.21 33.01 7.30
N ILE A 217 1.46 33.60 6.15
CA ILE A 217 2.81 33.81 5.68
C ILE A 217 3.39 34.81 6.69
N ASN A 218 4.12 34.28 7.68
CA ASN A 218 4.88 35.14 8.58
C ASN A 218 5.85 35.94 7.72
N GLU A 219 5.89 37.24 7.95
CA GLU A 219 6.85 38.13 7.32
C GLU A 219 8.26 37.54 7.49
N LYS A 220 9.07 37.64 6.44
CA LYS A 220 10.44 37.11 6.45
C LYS A 220 11.16 37.53 7.72
N PRO A 221 11.85 36.60 8.41
CA PRO A 221 12.71 36.99 9.52
C PRO A 221 13.73 38.04 9.01
N ALA A 222 13.94 39.08 9.77
CA ALA A 222 14.69 40.28 9.35
C ALA A 222 16.17 40.00 9.03
N SER A 223 16.71 38.84 9.39
CA SER A 223 18.06 38.34 9.01
C SER A 223 18.22 36.87 9.36
N GLY A 224 18.76 36.07 8.44
CA GLY A 224 19.13 34.67 8.65
C GLY A 224 18.59 33.72 7.57
N VAL A 225 19.18 32.52 7.51
CA VAL A 225 18.68 31.39 6.70
C VAL A 225 17.79 30.55 7.61
N GLU A 226 16.53 30.40 7.25
CA GLU A 226 15.61 29.49 7.94
C GLU A 226 15.70 28.12 7.28
N LEU A 227 16.02 27.07 8.07
CA LEU A 227 15.99 25.68 7.63
C LEU A 227 14.72 25.02 8.15
N VAL A 228 13.89 24.57 7.24
CA VAL A 228 12.63 23.85 7.56
C VAL A 228 12.81 22.38 7.28
N PHE A 229 12.64 21.54 8.32
CA PHE A 229 12.51 20.09 8.19
C PHE A 229 11.04 19.71 8.15
N PHE A 230 10.64 19.05 7.07
CA PHE A 230 9.28 18.53 6.92
C PHE A 230 9.32 17.00 6.72
N GLY A 231 8.88 16.27 7.74
CA GLY A 231 8.87 14.81 7.70
C GLY A 231 8.72 14.18 9.09
N ARG A 232 8.69 12.84 9.11
CA ARG A 232 8.78 12.11 10.38
C ARG A 232 10.19 12.21 10.93
N LEU A 233 10.30 12.31 12.26
CA LEU A 233 11.60 12.34 12.96
C LEU A 233 12.17 10.90 13.00
N GLU A 234 12.89 10.52 11.97
CA GLU A 234 13.49 9.19 11.79
C GLU A 234 14.93 9.36 11.29
N THR A 235 15.84 8.48 11.75
CA THR A 235 17.27 8.51 11.38
C THR A 235 17.48 8.47 9.86
N ARG A 236 16.72 7.66 9.13
CA ARG A 236 16.76 7.58 7.66
C ARG A 236 16.35 8.89 6.94
N LYS A 237 15.82 9.85 7.68
CA LYS A 237 15.46 11.19 7.18
C LYS A 237 16.52 12.25 7.48
N GLY A 238 17.68 11.84 8.01
CA GLY A 238 18.81 12.72 8.27
C GLY A 238 18.80 13.38 9.65
N LEU A 239 18.16 12.72 10.63
CA LEU A 239 18.13 13.17 12.02
C LEU A 239 19.07 12.33 12.88
#